data_655c814cdf29f180a58687c68e2c6088
#
_entry.id   655c814cdf29f180a58687c68e2c6088
#
_cell.length_a   1.000
_cell.length_b   1.000
_cell.length_c   1.000
_cell.angle_alpha   90.00
_cell.angle_beta   90.00
_cell.angle_gamma   90.00
#
_symmetry.space_group_name_H-M   'P 1'
#
loop_
_entity.id
_entity.type
_entity.pdbx_description
1 polymer ?
#
loop_
_entity_poly.entity_id
_entity_poly.type
_entity_poly.pdbx_seq_one_letter_code
_entity_poly.pdbx_strand_id
1 'polypeptide(L)'
;MTDRKLTFLRRFASTVVLWSIALWTILSGNEPGFMLLISGLGLVGLLEYYLMLDAKKLPNFKMFGLFCGALMLGGSFYMLGWRGLKPDAIYDFEIGALLLFLLVVFARQMFLTVQELVPLETMAFTLFGLFYVPWPFSFVAKIVYLTPRTAEGFVTGHWYVLFLVLVTKFSDMGAYLTGTLIGKHPLVPHISPKKTWEGFFGALAFSVGGGCGLVALMPQKLSFLNQTHAVILGLVLGFAAIVGDLAESLLKRSCGAKDSGKFLPGIGGALDLIDSILFTAPMIDRKSTRLNSSHTVISYAVFCLKK
;
A
#
# COMPACT_ATOMS: atom_id res chain seq x y z
N MET A 1 -2.47 -17.17 -33.52
CA MET A 1 -2.88 -17.14 -32.11
C MET A 1 -3.88 -16.00 -31.97
N THR A 2 -5.09 -16.23 -31.45
CA THR A 2 -6.11 -15.19 -31.33
C THR A 2 -5.59 -14.11 -30.33
N ASP A 3 -5.82 -12.81 -30.60
CA ASP A 3 -5.38 -11.67 -29.75
C ASP A 3 -5.74 -11.85 -28.26
N ARG A 4 -6.81 -12.55 -27.98
CA ARG A 4 -7.26 -12.88 -26.64
C ARG A 4 -6.30 -13.81 -25.88
N LYS A 5 -5.74 -14.82 -26.57
CA LYS A 5 -4.74 -15.75 -26.00
C LYS A 5 -3.40 -15.03 -25.74
N LEU A 6 -2.99 -14.16 -26.64
CA LEU A 6 -1.75 -13.38 -26.50
C LEU A 6 -1.85 -12.39 -25.33
N THR A 7 -3.00 -11.74 -25.17
CA THR A 7 -3.25 -10.83 -24.03
C THR A 7 -3.26 -11.59 -22.71
N PHE A 8 -3.89 -12.76 -22.65
CA PHE A 8 -3.87 -13.60 -21.46
C PHE A 8 -2.45 -14.07 -21.11
N LEU A 9 -1.68 -14.52 -22.09
CA LEU A 9 -0.30 -14.98 -21.87
C LEU A 9 0.60 -13.85 -21.35
N ARG A 10 0.46 -12.64 -21.91
CA ARG A 10 1.19 -11.45 -21.42
C ARG A 10 0.83 -11.13 -19.98
N ARG A 11 -0.45 -11.14 -19.62
CA ARG A 11 -0.91 -10.92 -18.23
C ARG A 11 -0.33 -11.95 -17.27
N PHE A 12 -0.42 -13.21 -17.65
CA PHE A 12 0.10 -14.31 -16.83
C PHE A 12 1.62 -14.19 -16.64
N ALA A 13 2.37 -13.98 -17.73
CA ALA A 13 3.81 -13.82 -17.68
C ALA A 13 4.24 -12.64 -16.78
N SER A 14 3.63 -11.46 -16.95
CA SER A 14 3.93 -10.29 -16.11
C SER A 14 3.63 -10.52 -14.63
N THR A 15 2.52 -11.19 -14.33
CA THR A 15 2.17 -11.56 -12.95
C THR A 15 3.17 -12.52 -12.36
N VAL A 16 3.54 -13.58 -13.08
CA VAL A 16 4.54 -14.56 -12.63
C VAL A 16 5.89 -13.90 -12.40
N VAL A 17 6.36 -13.07 -13.33
CA VAL A 17 7.64 -12.37 -13.20
C VAL A 17 7.64 -11.45 -11.96
N LEU A 18 6.59 -10.66 -11.77
CA LEU A 18 6.49 -9.74 -10.63
C LEU A 18 6.47 -10.50 -9.30
N TRP A 19 5.66 -11.56 -9.19
CA TRP A 19 5.62 -12.40 -7.99
C TRP A 19 6.93 -13.12 -7.75
N SER A 20 7.61 -13.59 -8.80
CA SER A 20 8.93 -14.23 -8.68
C SER A 20 9.97 -13.25 -8.14
N ILE A 21 9.99 -12.01 -8.63
CA ILE A 21 10.89 -10.97 -8.12
C ILE A 21 10.55 -10.62 -6.66
N ALA A 22 9.28 -10.42 -6.35
CA ALA A 22 8.83 -10.09 -5.00
C ALA A 22 9.19 -11.21 -3.99
N LEU A 23 8.86 -12.45 -4.33
CA LEU A 23 9.19 -13.61 -3.50
C LEU A 23 10.70 -13.81 -3.38
N TRP A 24 11.45 -13.66 -4.47
CA TRP A 24 12.90 -13.77 -4.45
C TRP A 24 13.54 -12.73 -3.52
N THR A 25 13.14 -11.46 -3.59
CA THR A 25 13.66 -10.41 -2.71
C THR A 25 13.31 -10.64 -1.24
N ILE A 26 12.10 -11.16 -0.97
CA ILE A 26 11.65 -11.50 0.39
C ILE A 26 12.41 -12.71 0.94
N LEU A 27 12.52 -13.80 0.15
CA LEU A 27 13.08 -15.07 0.60
C LEU A 27 14.61 -15.06 0.67
N SER A 28 15.28 -14.32 -0.23
CA SER A 28 16.74 -14.21 -0.26
C SER A 28 17.30 -13.25 0.79
N GLY A 29 16.43 -12.45 1.46
CA GLY A 29 16.87 -11.40 2.37
C GLY A 29 17.67 -10.29 1.68
N ASN A 30 17.52 -10.12 0.36
CA ASN A 30 18.18 -9.07 -0.42
C ASN A 30 17.54 -7.71 -0.12
N GLU A 31 18.01 -7.05 0.93
CA GLU A 31 17.48 -5.75 1.37
C GLU A 31 17.54 -4.67 0.27
N PRO A 32 18.67 -4.48 -0.47
CA PRO A 32 18.70 -3.50 -1.55
C PRO A 32 17.71 -3.81 -2.68
N GLY A 33 17.56 -5.08 -3.06
CA GLY A 33 16.60 -5.50 -4.08
C GLY A 33 15.16 -5.26 -3.65
N PHE A 34 14.85 -5.55 -2.38
CA PHE A 34 13.54 -5.27 -1.80
C PHE A 34 13.24 -3.76 -1.75
N MET A 35 14.21 -2.95 -1.31
CA MET A 35 14.11 -1.49 -1.29
C MET A 35 13.82 -0.94 -2.70
N LEU A 36 14.57 -1.38 -3.71
CA LEU A 36 14.37 -0.95 -5.10
C LEU A 36 12.99 -1.33 -5.63
N LEU A 37 12.52 -2.55 -5.34
CA LEU A 37 11.21 -3.02 -5.75
C LEU A 37 10.10 -2.16 -5.14
N ILE A 38 10.11 -1.98 -3.82
CA ILE A 38 9.07 -1.24 -3.11
C ILE A 38 9.11 0.25 -3.49
N SER A 39 10.28 0.88 -3.43
CA SER A 39 10.41 2.30 -3.80
C SER A 39 10.06 2.53 -5.27
N GLY A 40 10.47 1.63 -6.17
CA GLY A 40 10.13 1.68 -7.59
C GLY A 40 8.63 1.59 -7.84
N LEU A 41 7.95 0.61 -7.24
CA LEU A 41 6.49 0.46 -7.34
C LEU A 41 5.75 1.69 -6.80
N GLY A 42 6.18 2.21 -5.64
CA GLY A 42 5.60 3.41 -5.05
C GLY A 42 5.78 4.65 -5.92
N LEU A 43 6.97 4.86 -6.50
CA LEU A 43 7.24 5.99 -7.38
C LEU A 43 6.50 5.89 -8.72
N VAL A 44 6.41 4.69 -9.30
CA VAL A 44 5.62 4.48 -10.52
C VAL A 44 4.14 4.70 -10.24
N GLY A 45 3.60 4.21 -9.11
CA GLY A 45 2.22 4.47 -8.70
C GLY A 45 1.94 5.97 -8.50
N LEU A 46 2.87 6.71 -7.87
CA LEU A 46 2.78 8.16 -7.73
C LEU A 46 2.85 8.88 -9.08
N LEU A 47 3.71 8.43 -9.98
CA LEU A 47 3.77 8.96 -11.34
C LEU A 47 2.44 8.76 -12.08
N GLU A 48 1.86 7.56 -12.00
CA GLU A 48 0.56 7.26 -12.61
C GLU A 48 -0.55 8.15 -12.05
N TYR A 49 -0.56 8.38 -10.74
CA TYR A 49 -1.47 9.33 -10.10
C TYR A 49 -1.37 10.73 -10.74
N TYR A 50 -0.16 11.29 -10.86
CA TYR A 50 0.02 12.61 -11.48
C TYR A 50 -0.31 12.61 -12.98
N LEU A 51 -0.04 11.52 -13.70
CA LEU A 51 -0.41 11.41 -15.12
C LEU A 51 -1.92 11.37 -15.32
N MET A 52 -2.69 10.78 -14.39
CA MET A 52 -4.15 10.84 -14.42
C MET A 52 -4.66 12.28 -14.24
N LEU A 53 -4.03 13.05 -13.33
CA LEU A 53 -4.35 14.49 -13.17
C LEU A 53 -4.04 15.29 -14.43
N ASP A 54 -2.85 15.07 -15.04
CA ASP A 54 -2.44 15.72 -16.28
C ASP A 54 -3.43 15.43 -17.43
N ALA A 55 -3.89 14.18 -17.54
CA ALA A 55 -4.88 13.80 -18.55
C ALA A 55 -6.22 14.57 -18.42
N LYS A 56 -6.55 14.98 -17.19
CA LYS A 56 -7.71 15.85 -16.88
C LYS A 56 -7.37 17.34 -16.91
N LYS A 57 -6.12 17.70 -17.20
CA LYS A 57 -5.61 19.08 -17.13
C LYS A 57 -5.76 19.71 -15.74
N LEU A 58 -5.75 18.88 -14.70
CA LEU A 58 -5.75 19.34 -13.31
C LEU A 58 -4.36 19.82 -12.92
N PRO A 59 -4.25 21.00 -12.28
CA PRO A 59 -2.95 21.59 -11.96
C PRO A 59 -2.24 20.78 -10.87
N ASN A 60 -0.95 20.48 -11.07
CA ASN A 60 -0.13 19.75 -10.10
C ASN A 60 1.36 20.05 -10.31
N PHE A 61 2.18 19.79 -9.30
CA PHE A 61 3.64 19.89 -9.36
C PHE A 61 4.28 18.50 -9.43
N LYS A 62 3.97 17.76 -10.48
CA LYS A 62 4.39 16.37 -10.69
C LYS A 62 5.85 16.11 -10.36
N MET A 63 6.80 16.84 -10.96
CA MET A 63 8.23 16.59 -10.76
C MET A 63 8.66 16.81 -9.31
N PHE A 64 8.12 17.84 -8.66
CA PHE A 64 8.41 18.11 -7.27
C PHE A 64 7.78 17.04 -6.35
N GLY A 65 6.54 16.66 -6.63
CA GLY A 65 5.87 15.56 -5.91
C GLY A 65 6.63 14.23 -6.02
N LEU A 66 7.12 13.88 -7.22
CA LEU A 66 7.96 12.69 -7.44
C LEU A 66 9.28 12.76 -6.68
N PHE A 67 9.94 13.91 -6.66
CA PHE A 67 11.18 14.11 -5.89
C PHE A 67 10.94 13.90 -4.39
N CYS A 68 9.89 14.52 -3.84
CA CYS A 68 9.55 14.34 -2.43
C CYS A 68 9.10 12.91 -2.10
N GLY A 69 8.37 12.25 -3.01
CA GLY A 69 8.01 10.84 -2.88
C GLY A 69 9.24 9.92 -2.86
N ALA A 70 10.22 10.20 -3.72
CA ALA A 70 11.49 9.46 -3.73
C ALA A 70 12.28 9.67 -2.44
N LEU A 71 12.30 10.90 -1.93
CA LEU A 71 12.95 11.24 -0.67
C LEU A 71 12.26 10.56 0.53
N MET A 72 10.93 10.50 0.56
CA MET A 72 10.19 9.81 1.61
C MET A 72 10.46 8.30 1.59
N LEU A 73 10.29 7.64 0.45
CA LEU A 73 10.49 6.21 0.33
C LEU A 73 11.95 5.82 0.54
N GLY A 74 12.87 6.43 -0.20
CA GLY A 74 14.30 6.16 -0.08
C GLY A 74 14.87 6.55 1.28
N GLY A 75 14.44 7.68 1.84
CA GLY A 75 14.83 8.14 3.16
C GLY A 75 14.40 7.19 4.27
N SER A 76 13.16 6.68 4.21
CA SER A 76 12.67 5.69 5.18
C SER A 76 13.51 4.41 5.15
N PHE A 77 13.81 3.86 3.97
CA PHE A 77 14.67 2.70 3.84
C PHE A 77 16.11 2.97 4.29
N TYR A 78 16.69 4.12 3.92
CA TYR A 78 18.02 4.50 4.34
C TYR A 78 18.15 4.62 5.86
N MET A 79 17.19 5.29 6.49
CA MET A 79 17.22 5.52 7.93
C MET A 79 17.00 4.23 8.73
N LEU A 80 16.05 3.40 8.33
CA LEU A 80 15.73 2.16 9.01
C LEU A 80 16.72 1.05 8.70
N GLY A 81 17.04 0.84 7.43
CA GLY A 81 17.89 -0.27 6.98
C GLY A 81 19.37 -0.02 7.27
N TRP A 82 19.93 1.08 6.75
CA TRP A 82 21.37 1.32 6.87
C TRP A 82 21.78 2.01 8.17
N ARG A 83 21.02 3.02 8.62
CA ARG A 83 21.36 3.74 9.85
C ARG A 83 20.83 3.05 11.12
N GLY A 84 19.86 2.14 10.98
CA GLY A 84 19.25 1.43 12.11
C GLY A 84 18.65 2.37 13.16
N LEU A 85 18.09 3.52 12.72
CA LEU A 85 17.58 4.53 13.64
C LEU A 85 16.33 4.04 14.37
N LYS A 86 16.09 4.64 15.54
CA LYS A 86 14.89 4.34 16.34
C LYS A 86 13.62 4.77 15.61
N PRO A 87 12.48 4.12 15.91
CA PRO A 87 11.18 4.45 15.29
C PRO A 87 10.83 5.93 15.35
N ASP A 88 11.09 6.60 16.50
CA ASP A 88 10.77 8.01 16.71
C ASP A 88 11.44 8.90 15.65
N ALA A 89 12.72 8.65 15.32
CA ALA A 89 13.47 9.44 14.35
C ALA A 89 12.90 9.33 12.92
N ILE A 90 12.23 8.22 12.58
CA ILE A 90 11.57 8.04 11.29
C ILE A 90 10.30 8.89 11.20
N TYR A 91 9.49 8.89 12.26
CA TYR A 91 8.30 9.73 12.28
C TYR A 91 8.66 11.21 12.23
N ASP A 92 9.72 11.63 12.96
CA ASP A 92 10.24 13.00 12.92
C ASP A 92 10.71 13.36 11.50
N PHE A 93 11.41 12.45 10.82
CA PHE A 93 11.83 12.63 9.42
C PHE A 93 10.63 12.77 8.49
N GLU A 94 9.64 11.91 8.59
CA GLU A 94 8.45 11.97 7.73
C GLU A 94 7.65 13.26 7.95
N ILE A 95 7.44 13.64 9.21
CA ILE A 95 6.78 14.90 9.56
C ILE A 95 7.59 16.08 9.03
N GLY A 96 8.90 16.09 9.25
CA GLY A 96 9.81 17.12 8.75
C GLY A 96 9.79 17.22 7.23
N ALA A 97 9.79 16.08 6.53
CA ALA A 97 9.72 16.04 5.07
C ALA A 97 8.38 16.57 4.55
N LEU A 98 7.25 16.24 5.19
CA LEU A 98 5.93 16.76 4.84
C LEU A 98 5.82 18.26 5.09
N LEU A 99 6.34 18.76 6.23
CA LEU A 99 6.35 20.19 6.53
C LEU A 99 7.22 20.98 5.55
N LEU A 100 8.42 20.48 5.25
CA LEU A 100 9.31 21.08 4.26
C LEU A 100 8.66 21.11 2.88
N PHE A 101 8.03 20.00 2.48
CA PHE A 101 7.25 19.93 1.24
C PHE A 101 6.17 21.01 1.20
N LEU A 102 5.38 21.12 2.27
CA LEU A 102 4.31 22.11 2.37
C LEU A 102 4.85 23.52 2.22
N LEU A 103 5.94 23.86 2.94
CA LEU A 103 6.59 25.16 2.86
C LEU A 103 7.07 25.49 1.44
N VAL A 104 7.71 24.52 0.76
CA VAL A 104 8.24 24.73 -0.61
C VAL A 104 7.10 24.91 -1.60
N VAL A 105 6.00 24.15 -1.47
CA VAL A 105 4.82 24.29 -2.35
C VAL A 105 4.19 25.67 -2.17
N PHE A 106 4.01 26.13 -0.92
CA PHE A 106 3.51 27.48 -0.65
C PHE A 106 4.45 28.55 -1.19
N ALA A 107 5.75 28.47 -0.87
CA ALA A 107 6.73 29.43 -1.35
C ALA A 107 6.72 29.55 -2.88
N ARG A 108 6.72 28.40 -3.59
CA ARG A 108 6.62 28.40 -5.04
C ARG A 108 5.34 29.10 -5.53
N GLN A 109 4.21 28.83 -4.89
CA GLN A 109 2.92 29.37 -5.32
C GLN A 109 2.86 30.89 -5.12
N MET A 110 3.57 31.44 -4.12
CA MET A 110 3.65 32.90 -3.91
C MET A 110 4.33 33.66 -5.06
N PHE A 111 5.17 32.98 -5.85
CA PHE A 111 5.83 33.59 -7.03
C PHE A 111 5.06 33.41 -8.33
N LEU A 112 3.90 32.75 -8.30
CA LEU A 112 3.05 32.56 -9.46
C LEU A 112 1.83 33.51 -9.39
N THR A 113 1.29 33.85 -10.56
CA THR A 113 0.08 34.68 -10.62
C THR A 113 -1.11 33.90 -10.04
N VAL A 114 -1.87 34.57 -9.17
CA VAL A 114 -3.07 33.98 -8.59
C VAL A 114 -4.19 34.01 -9.63
N GLN A 115 -4.63 32.84 -10.03
CA GLN A 115 -5.73 32.62 -10.96
C GLN A 115 -6.81 31.80 -10.25
N GLU A 116 -7.83 32.47 -9.72
CA GLU A 116 -8.97 31.84 -9.04
C GLU A 116 -8.54 30.76 -8.02
N LEU A 117 -9.02 29.51 -8.18
CA LEU A 117 -8.73 28.38 -7.31
C LEU A 117 -7.50 27.54 -7.72
N VAL A 118 -6.89 27.84 -8.87
CA VAL A 118 -5.76 27.07 -9.41
C VAL A 118 -4.60 26.89 -8.42
N PRO A 119 -4.18 27.92 -7.66
CA PRO A 119 -3.13 27.73 -6.65
C PRO A 119 -3.50 26.72 -5.58
N LEU A 120 -4.72 26.78 -5.06
CA LEU A 120 -5.21 25.88 -4.02
C LEU A 120 -5.35 24.44 -4.55
N GLU A 121 -5.91 24.27 -5.74
CA GLU A 121 -6.02 22.97 -6.40
C GLU A 121 -4.65 22.34 -6.65
N THR A 122 -3.68 23.14 -7.12
CA THR A 122 -2.32 22.67 -7.35
C THR A 122 -1.68 22.14 -6.07
N MET A 123 -1.80 22.89 -4.98
CA MET A 123 -1.29 22.47 -3.67
C MET A 123 -2.00 21.22 -3.19
N ALA A 124 -3.33 21.20 -3.24
CA ALA A 124 -4.14 20.08 -2.77
C ALA A 124 -3.84 18.79 -3.53
N PHE A 125 -3.83 18.82 -4.87
CA PHE A 125 -3.56 17.63 -5.67
C PHE A 125 -2.12 17.14 -5.52
N THR A 126 -1.15 18.05 -5.41
CA THR A 126 0.25 17.65 -5.24
C THR A 126 0.46 17.01 -3.85
N LEU A 127 -0.07 17.64 -2.81
CA LEU A 127 0.01 17.12 -1.44
C LEU A 127 -0.75 15.80 -1.29
N PHE A 128 -1.96 15.71 -1.87
CA PHE A 128 -2.76 14.48 -1.82
C PHE A 128 -1.99 13.29 -2.43
N GLY A 129 -1.26 13.49 -3.53
CA GLY A 129 -0.41 12.44 -4.12
C GLY A 129 0.59 11.87 -3.13
N LEU A 130 1.24 12.71 -2.32
CA LEU A 130 2.18 12.25 -1.28
C LEU A 130 1.50 11.49 -0.14
N PHE A 131 0.36 11.99 0.32
CA PHE A 131 -0.42 11.33 1.37
C PHE A 131 -1.06 10.03 0.92
N TYR A 132 -1.39 9.95 -0.36
CA TYR A 132 -2.07 8.79 -0.91
C TYR A 132 -1.13 7.63 -1.27
N VAL A 133 0.07 7.92 -1.82
CA VAL A 133 0.95 6.87 -2.32
C VAL A 133 2.22 6.69 -1.47
N PRO A 134 3.23 7.60 -1.48
CA PRO A 134 4.51 7.30 -0.83
C PRO A 134 4.41 7.22 0.70
N TRP A 135 3.59 8.05 1.33
CA TRP A 135 3.49 8.01 2.79
C TRP A 135 2.89 6.70 3.32
N PRO A 136 1.72 6.22 2.86
CA PRO A 136 1.21 4.93 3.30
C PRO A 136 2.11 3.77 2.88
N PHE A 137 2.77 3.87 1.72
CA PHE A 137 3.64 2.81 1.23
C PHE A 137 4.98 2.74 1.98
N SER A 138 5.44 3.84 2.61
CA SER A 138 6.62 3.84 3.49
C SER A 138 6.46 2.92 4.70
N PHE A 139 5.21 2.62 5.11
CA PHE A 139 4.94 1.67 6.20
C PHE A 139 5.40 0.25 5.90
N VAL A 140 5.56 -0.12 4.62
CA VAL A 140 6.16 -1.40 4.24
C VAL A 140 7.61 -1.48 4.76
N ALA A 141 8.40 -0.40 4.65
CA ALA A 141 9.73 -0.34 5.23
C ALA A 141 9.69 -0.45 6.76
N LYS A 142 8.74 0.22 7.42
CA LYS A 142 8.56 0.14 8.87
C LYS A 142 8.23 -1.30 9.32
N ILE A 143 7.35 -2.00 8.63
CA ILE A 143 7.04 -3.41 8.91
C ILE A 143 8.31 -4.26 8.82
N VAL A 144 9.16 -4.06 7.81
CA VAL A 144 10.40 -4.84 7.64
C VAL A 144 11.37 -4.60 8.79
N TYR A 145 11.68 -3.33 9.09
CA TYR A 145 12.81 -2.98 9.94
C TYR A 145 12.45 -2.75 11.41
N LEU A 146 11.20 -2.40 11.72
CA LEU A 146 10.75 -2.20 13.11
C LEU A 146 10.26 -3.50 13.76
N THR A 147 10.07 -4.58 12.98
CA THR A 147 9.81 -5.91 13.54
C THR A 147 11.06 -6.39 14.29
N PRO A 148 10.91 -6.97 15.50
CA PRO A 148 12.05 -7.48 16.27
C PRO A 148 12.90 -8.42 15.43
N ARG A 149 14.21 -8.25 15.53
CA ARG A 149 15.19 -9.15 14.88
C ARG A 149 15.28 -10.47 15.65
N THR A 150 15.76 -11.53 15.00
CA THR A 150 16.11 -12.78 15.69
C THR A 150 17.25 -12.54 16.68
N ALA A 151 17.48 -13.50 17.59
CA ALA A 151 18.63 -13.48 18.51
C ALA A 151 19.97 -13.36 17.77
N GLU A 152 20.03 -13.85 16.54
CA GLU A 152 21.19 -13.79 15.63
C GLU A 152 21.26 -12.47 14.83
N GLY A 153 20.32 -11.55 15.04
CA GLY A 153 20.29 -10.22 14.40
C GLY A 153 19.63 -10.16 13.02
N PHE A 154 19.10 -11.25 12.49
CA PHE A 154 18.45 -11.27 11.19
C PHE A 154 17.12 -10.50 11.18
N VAL A 155 16.86 -9.76 10.08
CA VAL A 155 15.62 -9.04 9.85
C VAL A 155 14.52 -10.04 9.51
N THR A 156 13.45 -10.05 10.31
CA THR A 156 12.31 -10.98 10.13
C THR A 156 11.10 -10.32 9.50
N GLY A 157 11.10 -9.00 9.41
CA GLY A 157 9.96 -8.20 8.95
C GLY A 157 9.46 -8.52 7.54
N HIS A 158 10.32 -9.07 6.67
CA HIS A 158 9.92 -9.51 5.33
C HIS A 158 8.78 -10.55 5.36
N TRP A 159 8.73 -11.43 6.36
CA TRP A 159 7.65 -12.41 6.53
C TRP A 159 6.32 -11.76 6.88
N TYR A 160 6.36 -10.63 7.62
CA TYR A 160 5.16 -9.86 7.95
C TYR A 160 4.65 -9.04 6.75
N VAL A 161 5.56 -8.58 5.87
CA VAL A 161 5.17 -8.02 4.58
C VAL A 161 4.55 -9.09 3.68
N LEU A 162 5.11 -10.29 3.64
CA LEU A 162 4.52 -11.42 2.92
C LEU A 162 3.12 -11.74 3.47
N PHE A 163 2.96 -11.80 4.80
CA PHE A 163 1.66 -11.97 5.44
C PHE A 163 0.68 -10.88 5.02
N LEU A 164 1.07 -9.59 5.09
CA LEU A 164 0.27 -8.45 4.66
C LEU A 164 -0.22 -8.64 3.22
N VAL A 165 0.71 -8.87 2.29
CA VAL A 165 0.40 -8.98 0.86
C VAL A 165 -0.50 -10.18 0.57
N LEU A 166 -0.22 -11.33 1.17
CA LEU A 166 -1.03 -12.54 0.96
C LEU A 166 -2.45 -12.38 1.53
N VAL A 167 -2.60 -11.87 2.74
CA VAL A 167 -3.93 -11.63 3.35
C VAL A 167 -4.73 -10.63 2.51
N THR A 168 -4.09 -9.56 2.02
CA THR A 168 -4.71 -8.59 1.12
C THR A 168 -5.16 -9.26 -0.18
N LYS A 169 -4.33 -10.12 -0.79
CA LYS A 169 -4.69 -10.84 -2.03
C LYS A 169 -5.73 -11.94 -1.79
N PHE A 170 -5.77 -12.55 -0.63
CA PHE A 170 -6.89 -13.43 -0.25
C PHE A 170 -8.20 -12.66 -0.15
N SER A 171 -8.18 -11.43 0.37
CA SER A 171 -9.36 -10.54 0.36
C SER A 171 -9.87 -10.30 -1.06
N ASP A 172 -8.99 -9.90 -1.99
CA ASP A 172 -9.34 -9.65 -3.39
C ASP A 172 -9.92 -10.91 -4.06
N MET A 173 -9.29 -12.07 -3.82
CA MET A 173 -9.75 -13.36 -4.34
C MET A 173 -11.11 -13.74 -3.76
N GLY A 174 -11.31 -13.57 -2.45
CA GLY A 174 -12.58 -13.82 -1.78
C GLY A 174 -13.70 -12.94 -2.33
N ALA A 175 -13.42 -11.62 -2.49
CA ALA A 175 -14.38 -10.69 -3.09
C ALA A 175 -14.80 -11.12 -4.51
N TYR A 176 -13.80 -11.50 -5.32
CA TYR A 176 -14.05 -11.93 -6.69
C TYR A 176 -14.85 -13.24 -6.76
N LEU A 177 -14.44 -14.28 -6.02
CA LEU A 177 -15.10 -15.59 -6.06
C LEU A 177 -16.55 -15.50 -5.56
N THR A 178 -16.77 -14.95 -4.38
CA THR A 178 -18.13 -14.86 -3.81
C THR A 178 -18.99 -13.88 -4.60
N GLY A 179 -18.45 -12.74 -5.02
CA GLY A 179 -19.16 -11.76 -5.83
C GLY A 179 -19.60 -12.31 -7.18
N THR A 180 -18.77 -13.18 -7.82
CA THR A 180 -19.13 -13.79 -9.11
C THR A 180 -20.08 -14.98 -8.97
N LEU A 181 -19.99 -15.76 -7.88
CA LEU A 181 -20.80 -16.98 -7.70
C LEU A 181 -22.19 -16.67 -7.14
N ILE A 182 -22.28 -15.77 -6.16
CA ILE A 182 -23.52 -15.52 -5.41
C ILE A 182 -23.91 -14.04 -5.32
N GLY A 183 -23.10 -13.11 -5.87
CA GLY A 183 -23.34 -11.68 -5.78
C GLY A 183 -24.63 -11.25 -6.46
N LYS A 184 -25.49 -10.55 -5.70
CA LYS A 184 -26.77 -10.02 -6.17
C LYS A 184 -26.96 -8.54 -5.85
N HIS A 185 -26.39 -8.09 -4.73
CA HIS A 185 -26.61 -6.74 -4.21
C HIS A 185 -25.36 -5.87 -4.45
N PRO A 186 -25.44 -4.86 -5.35
CA PRO A 186 -24.30 -3.98 -5.59
C PRO A 186 -23.88 -3.22 -4.33
N LEU A 187 -22.56 -3.13 -4.06
CA LEU A 187 -22.01 -2.44 -2.89
C LEU A 187 -22.00 -0.92 -3.08
N VAL A 188 -21.34 -0.44 -4.15
CA VAL A 188 -21.21 0.99 -4.49
C VAL A 188 -21.37 1.15 -6.00
N PRO A 189 -22.61 1.18 -6.52
CA PRO A 189 -22.88 1.11 -7.97
C PRO A 189 -22.25 2.24 -8.80
N HIS A 190 -22.19 3.44 -8.25
CA HIS A 190 -21.69 4.63 -8.94
C HIS A 190 -20.15 4.68 -9.06
N ILE A 191 -19.43 3.92 -8.23
CA ILE A 191 -17.95 3.83 -8.27
C ILE A 191 -17.53 2.55 -8.99
N SER A 192 -18.03 1.40 -8.51
CA SER A 192 -17.70 0.08 -9.02
C SER A 192 -18.94 -0.82 -9.07
N PRO A 193 -19.66 -0.84 -10.22
CA PRO A 193 -20.95 -1.53 -10.35
C PRO A 193 -20.84 -3.07 -10.22
N LYS A 194 -19.64 -3.62 -10.33
CA LYS A 194 -19.40 -5.07 -10.22
C LYS A 194 -19.12 -5.56 -8.80
N LYS A 195 -18.87 -4.65 -7.84
CA LYS A 195 -18.66 -5.02 -6.44
C LYS A 195 -19.99 -5.25 -5.73
N THR A 196 -20.09 -6.33 -4.96
CA THR A 196 -21.32 -6.75 -4.28
C THR A 196 -21.12 -6.89 -2.77
N TRP A 197 -22.19 -6.82 -2.00
CA TRP A 197 -22.17 -7.06 -0.56
C TRP A 197 -21.75 -8.49 -0.21
N GLU A 198 -22.18 -9.47 -1.01
CA GLU A 198 -21.76 -10.86 -0.85
C GLU A 198 -20.24 -10.99 -1.06
N GLY A 199 -19.72 -10.28 -2.06
CA GLY A 199 -18.27 -10.17 -2.28
C GLY A 199 -17.53 -9.53 -1.11
N PHE A 200 -18.11 -8.52 -0.48
CA PHE A 200 -17.55 -7.88 0.72
C PHE A 200 -17.39 -8.87 1.87
N PHE A 201 -18.43 -9.64 2.20
CA PHE A 201 -18.34 -10.66 3.25
C PHE A 201 -17.39 -11.80 2.87
N GLY A 202 -17.35 -12.17 1.59
CA GLY A 202 -16.38 -13.14 1.08
C GLY A 202 -14.94 -12.67 1.23
N ALA A 203 -14.66 -11.40 0.94
CA ALA A 203 -13.35 -10.80 1.17
C ALA A 203 -12.90 -10.93 2.62
N LEU A 204 -13.77 -10.59 3.58
CA LEU A 204 -13.48 -10.72 5.02
C LEU A 204 -13.25 -12.18 5.45
N ALA A 205 -14.07 -13.10 4.96
CA ALA A 205 -13.92 -14.51 5.28
C ALA A 205 -12.60 -15.10 4.75
N PHE A 206 -12.25 -14.77 3.50
CA PHE A 206 -11.02 -15.24 2.88
C PHE A 206 -9.76 -14.59 3.49
N SER A 207 -9.80 -13.32 3.86
CA SER A 207 -8.67 -12.65 4.52
C SER A 207 -8.43 -13.24 5.92
N VAL A 208 -9.48 -13.52 6.68
CA VAL A 208 -9.36 -14.20 7.99
C VAL A 208 -8.85 -15.63 7.81
N GLY A 209 -9.46 -16.41 6.91
CA GLY A 209 -9.03 -17.78 6.63
C GLY A 209 -7.59 -17.87 6.15
N GLY A 210 -7.20 -16.98 5.23
CA GLY A 210 -5.83 -16.87 4.74
C GLY A 210 -4.85 -16.47 5.83
N GLY A 211 -5.19 -15.48 6.66
CA GLY A 211 -4.37 -15.05 7.79
C GLY A 211 -4.14 -16.17 8.82
N CYS A 212 -5.22 -16.85 9.22
CA CYS A 212 -5.14 -17.99 10.14
C CYS A 212 -4.34 -19.15 9.54
N GLY A 213 -4.54 -19.43 8.25
CA GLY A 213 -3.78 -20.46 7.53
C GLY A 213 -2.28 -20.16 7.47
N LEU A 214 -1.90 -18.91 7.18
CA LEU A 214 -0.49 -18.50 7.15
C LEU A 214 0.19 -18.61 8.51
N VAL A 215 -0.48 -18.19 9.59
CA VAL A 215 0.07 -18.31 10.96
C VAL A 215 0.20 -19.79 11.36
N ALA A 216 -0.75 -20.66 10.94
CA ALA A 216 -0.66 -22.09 11.20
C ALA A 216 0.45 -22.78 10.40
N LEU A 217 0.68 -22.37 9.14
CA LEU A 217 1.70 -22.94 8.26
C LEU A 217 3.12 -22.46 8.58
N MET A 218 3.27 -21.23 9.10
CA MET A 218 4.57 -20.59 9.32
C MET A 218 4.71 -20.03 10.75
N PRO A 219 4.46 -20.84 11.82
CA PRO A 219 4.43 -20.33 13.19
C PRO A 219 5.79 -19.79 13.65
N GLN A 220 6.90 -20.36 13.16
CA GLN A 220 8.24 -19.91 13.49
C GLN A 220 8.60 -18.57 12.83
N LYS A 221 8.10 -18.30 11.62
CA LYS A 221 8.37 -17.07 10.87
C LYS A 221 7.47 -15.91 11.29
N LEU A 222 6.25 -16.23 11.73
CA LEU A 222 5.24 -15.29 12.23
C LEU A 222 5.07 -15.40 13.76
N SER A 223 6.15 -15.56 14.47
CA SER A 223 6.17 -15.87 15.92
C SER A 223 5.47 -14.83 16.81
N PHE A 224 5.35 -13.58 16.36
CA PHE A 224 4.61 -12.53 17.08
C PHE A 224 3.09 -12.55 16.82
N LEU A 225 2.61 -13.38 15.87
CA LEU A 225 1.20 -13.54 15.57
C LEU A 225 0.69 -14.88 16.11
N ASN A 226 -0.37 -14.81 16.90
CA ASN A 226 -1.17 -15.98 17.27
C ASN A 226 -2.46 -16.02 16.44
N GLN A 227 -3.29 -17.07 16.59
CA GLN A 227 -4.53 -17.23 15.85
C GLN A 227 -5.52 -16.08 16.09
N THR A 228 -5.59 -15.56 17.33
CA THR A 228 -6.44 -14.41 17.66
C THR A 228 -5.98 -13.16 16.91
N HIS A 229 -4.67 -12.90 16.87
CA HIS A 229 -4.10 -11.81 16.08
C HIS A 229 -4.40 -12.00 14.58
N ALA A 230 -4.31 -13.23 14.06
CA ALA A 230 -4.60 -13.52 12.66
C ALA A 230 -6.07 -13.22 12.29
N VAL A 231 -7.02 -13.55 13.17
CA VAL A 231 -8.45 -13.23 12.97
C VAL A 231 -8.66 -11.73 12.95
N ILE A 232 -8.15 -11.01 13.96
CA ILE A 232 -8.32 -9.55 14.07
C ILE A 232 -7.68 -8.85 12.88
N LEU A 233 -6.43 -9.18 12.57
CA LEU A 233 -5.72 -8.60 11.42
C LEU A 233 -6.39 -8.98 10.10
N GLY A 234 -6.87 -10.22 9.94
CA GLY A 234 -7.62 -10.64 8.77
C GLY A 234 -8.86 -9.78 8.52
N LEU A 235 -9.63 -9.47 9.58
CA LEU A 235 -10.79 -8.59 9.47
C LEU A 235 -10.38 -7.15 9.12
N VAL A 236 -9.39 -6.58 9.82
CA VAL A 236 -8.95 -5.21 9.63
C VAL A 236 -8.33 -5.02 8.25
N LEU A 237 -7.42 -5.92 7.84
CA LEU A 237 -6.76 -5.85 6.54
C LEU A 237 -7.75 -6.14 5.40
N GLY A 238 -8.67 -7.09 5.57
CA GLY A 238 -9.71 -7.36 4.59
C GLY A 238 -10.61 -6.14 4.35
N PHE A 239 -11.03 -5.48 5.42
CA PHE A 239 -11.79 -4.22 5.33
C PHE A 239 -10.98 -3.11 4.67
N ALA A 240 -9.75 -2.88 5.13
CA ALA A 240 -8.87 -1.84 4.58
C ALA A 240 -8.55 -2.08 3.09
N ALA A 241 -8.37 -3.34 2.67
CA ALA A 241 -8.15 -3.70 1.27
C ALA A 241 -9.34 -3.30 0.38
N ILE A 242 -10.57 -3.60 0.82
CA ILE A 242 -11.79 -3.23 0.09
C ILE A 242 -11.91 -1.71 -0.03
N VAL A 243 -11.62 -0.98 1.05
CA VAL A 243 -11.64 0.50 1.05
C VAL A 243 -10.59 1.04 0.11
N GLY A 244 -9.37 0.48 0.09
CA GLY A 244 -8.28 0.87 -0.79
C GLY A 244 -8.62 0.74 -2.27
N ASP A 245 -9.14 -0.42 -2.68
CA ASP A 245 -9.58 -0.66 -4.05
C ASP A 245 -10.78 0.24 -4.45
N LEU A 246 -11.70 0.53 -3.52
CA LEU A 246 -12.79 1.50 -3.77
C LEU A 246 -12.26 2.93 -3.88
N ALA A 247 -11.29 3.32 -3.06
CA ALA A 247 -10.68 4.64 -3.10
C ALA A 247 -9.95 4.88 -4.43
N GLU A 248 -9.17 3.89 -4.89
CA GLU A 248 -8.52 3.94 -6.19
C GLU A 248 -9.56 4.00 -7.33
N SER A 249 -10.60 3.17 -7.25
CA SER A 249 -11.71 3.20 -8.21
C SER A 249 -12.38 4.58 -8.26
N LEU A 250 -12.60 5.22 -7.10
CA LEU A 250 -13.13 6.58 -7.01
C LEU A 250 -12.23 7.60 -7.71
N LEU A 251 -10.91 7.56 -7.44
CA LEU A 251 -9.93 8.44 -8.08
C LEU A 251 -9.93 8.27 -9.60
N LYS A 252 -9.92 7.03 -10.11
CA LYS A 252 -9.99 6.74 -11.54
C LYS A 252 -11.25 7.33 -12.17
N ARG A 253 -12.42 7.16 -11.54
CA ARG A 253 -13.68 7.74 -12.05
C ARG A 253 -13.67 9.26 -12.02
N SER A 254 -13.16 9.87 -10.97
CA SER A 254 -13.01 11.33 -10.86
C SER A 254 -12.11 11.90 -11.97
N CYS A 255 -11.05 11.16 -12.33
CA CYS A 255 -10.19 11.51 -13.46
C CYS A 255 -10.72 11.05 -14.83
N GLY A 256 -11.90 10.43 -14.91
CA GLY A 256 -12.46 9.91 -16.16
C GLY A 256 -11.66 8.75 -16.76
N ALA A 257 -10.81 8.11 -15.95
CA ALA A 257 -10.01 6.97 -16.34
C ALA A 257 -10.66 5.64 -15.88
N LYS A 258 -10.26 4.56 -16.53
CA LYS A 258 -10.65 3.21 -16.14
C LYS A 258 -9.48 2.48 -15.46
N ASP A 259 -8.29 2.64 -15.98
CA ASP A 259 -7.04 2.05 -15.49
C ASP A 259 -6.12 3.19 -15.07
N SER A 260 -5.30 3.01 -14.03
CA SER A 260 -4.40 4.05 -13.52
C SER A 260 -3.23 4.33 -14.46
N GLY A 261 -2.82 3.31 -15.22
CA GLY A 261 -1.71 3.40 -16.17
C GLY A 261 -1.59 2.17 -17.07
N LYS A 262 -0.50 2.12 -17.82
CA LYS A 262 -0.13 0.98 -18.69
C LYS A 262 1.31 0.54 -18.44
N PHE A 263 1.88 0.89 -17.30
CA PHE A 263 3.30 0.67 -17.03
C PHE A 263 3.62 -0.83 -16.90
N LEU A 264 2.70 -1.61 -16.33
CA LEU A 264 2.86 -3.06 -16.22
C LEU A 264 2.11 -3.78 -17.36
N PRO A 265 2.83 -4.38 -18.33
CA PRO A 265 2.22 -4.99 -19.49
C PRO A 265 1.20 -6.06 -19.09
N GLY A 266 -0.07 -5.83 -19.42
CA GLY A 266 -1.15 -6.79 -19.19
C GLY A 266 -1.77 -6.79 -17.79
N ILE A 267 -1.12 -6.20 -16.76
CA ILE A 267 -1.67 -6.05 -15.40
C ILE A 267 -2.46 -4.74 -15.31
N GLY A 268 -1.93 -3.65 -15.89
CA GLY A 268 -2.47 -2.31 -15.77
C GLY A 268 -1.43 -1.34 -15.24
N GLY A 269 -1.84 -0.48 -14.33
CA GLY A 269 -0.95 0.41 -13.62
C GLY A 269 -0.26 -0.23 -12.41
N ALA A 270 0.85 0.35 -12.00
CA ALA A 270 1.49 0.03 -10.73
C ALA A 270 0.58 0.44 -9.56
N LEU A 271 -0.17 1.52 -9.70
CA LEU A 271 -1.12 1.98 -8.70
C LEU A 271 -2.25 0.95 -8.51
N ASP A 272 -2.79 0.36 -9.61
CA ASP A 272 -3.78 -0.73 -9.56
C ASP A 272 -3.27 -1.98 -8.79
N LEU A 273 -1.94 -2.16 -8.72
CA LEU A 273 -1.35 -3.30 -8.02
C LEU A 273 -1.21 -3.06 -6.52
N ILE A 274 -0.89 -1.82 -6.12
CA ILE A 274 -0.57 -1.45 -4.73
C ILE A 274 -1.73 -0.79 -3.99
N ASP A 275 -2.84 -0.46 -4.64
CA ASP A 275 -4.00 0.27 -4.12
C ASP A 275 -4.48 -0.23 -2.76
N SER A 276 -4.70 -1.54 -2.66
CA SER A 276 -5.11 -2.20 -1.42
C SER A 276 -3.99 -2.20 -0.37
N ILE A 277 -2.71 -2.27 -0.80
CA ILE A 277 -1.55 -2.27 0.10
C ILE A 277 -1.37 -0.89 0.74
N LEU A 278 -1.68 0.21 0.02
CA LEU A 278 -1.60 1.56 0.56
C LEU A 278 -2.46 1.74 1.82
N PHE A 279 -3.60 1.08 1.89
CA PHE A 279 -4.49 1.15 3.05
C PHE A 279 -4.19 0.08 4.10
N THR A 280 -3.67 -1.08 3.69
CA THR A 280 -3.41 -2.18 4.63
C THR A 280 -2.06 -2.08 5.34
N ALA A 281 -1.01 -1.53 4.69
CA ALA A 281 0.31 -1.42 5.31
C ALA A 281 0.32 -0.56 6.60
N PRO A 282 -0.33 0.62 6.67
CA PRO A 282 -0.40 1.40 7.90
C PRO A 282 -1.12 0.69 9.05
N MET A 283 -1.99 -0.30 8.76
CA MET A 283 -2.75 -1.03 9.78
C MET A 283 -1.90 -2.05 10.56
N ILE A 284 -0.77 -2.47 10.00
CA ILE A 284 0.16 -3.41 10.66
C ILE A 284 1.23 -2.67 11.46
N ASP A 285 1.44 -1.37 11.21
CA ASP A 285 2.52 -0.63 11.84
C ASP A 285 2.48 -0.72 13.36
N ARG A 286 3.65 -1.03 13.93
CA ARG A 286 3.85 -1.13 15.36
C ARG A 286 4.22 0.24 15.91
N LYS A 287 3.27 0.97 16.46
CA LYS A 287 3.59 2.10 17.32
C LYS A 287 4.33 1.57 18.55
N SER A 288 5.62 1.86 18.64
CA SER A 288 6.39 1.71 19.87
C SER A 288 5.80 2.65 20.93
N THR A 289 4.70 2.24 21.55
CA THR A 289 4.22 2.91 22.74
C THR A 289 5.20 2.64 23.86
N ARG A 290 5.60 3.69 24.56
CA ARG A 290 6.32 3.71 25.84
C ARG A 290 5.52 2.99 26.94
N LEU A 291 5.15 1.75 26.76
CA LEU A 291 4.61 0.89 27.79
C LEU A 291 5.48 -0.35 27.82
N ASN A 292 6.41 -0.29 28.76
CA ASN A 292 7.22 -1.39 29.25
C ASN A 292 6.30 -2.55 29.63
N SER A 293 6.03 -3.45 28.69
CA SER A 293 5.60 -4.82 28.98
C SER A 293 5.66 -5.66 27.69
N SER A 294 6.41 -6.73 27.80
CA SER A 294 6.45 -7.92 26.97
C SER A 294 5.11 -8.19 26.28
N HIS A 295 5.18 -8.50 24.97
CA HIS A 295 4.11 -9.02 24.14
C HIS A 295 3.01 -8.03 23.71
N THR A 296 3.18 -7.41 22.55
CA THR A 296 2.05 -7.29 21.61
C THR A 296 2.43 -6.57 20.30
N VAL A 297 2.28 -7.24 19.20
CA VAL A 297 2.07 -6.60 17.89
C VAL A 297 0.64 -6.05 17.93
N ILE A 298 0.50 -4.75 18.11
CA ILE A 298 -0.83 -4.12 18.15
C ILE A 298 -0.94 -3.16 16.98
N SER A 299 -1.84 -3.49 16.08
CA SER A 299 -2.37 -2.58 15.06
C SER A 299 -3.18 -1.45 15.73
N TYR A 300 -3.22 -0.29 15.09
CA TYR A 300 -4.03 0.85 15.54
C TYR A 300 -5.51 0.50 15.78
N ALA A 301 -6.04 -0.44 15.02
CA ALA A 301 -7.42 -0.92 15.17
C ALA A 301 -7.68 -1.67 16.48
N VAL A 302 -6.66 -2.34 17.03
CA VAL A 302 -6.78 -3.07 18.31
C VAL A 302 -6.75 -2.12 19.50
N PHE A 303 -6.12 -0.95 19.37
CA PHE A 303 -6.07 0.06 20.44
C PHE A 303 -7.43 0.72 20.68
N CYS A 304 -8.28 0.86 19.67
CA CYS A 304 -9.64 1.42 19.82
C CYS A 304 -10.63 0.47 20.52
N LEU A 305 -10.30 -0.82 20.60
CA LEU A 305 -11.16 -1.83 21.24
C LEU A 305 -10.80 -2.12 22.71
N LYS A 306 -9.75 -1.48 23.24
CA LYS A 306 -9.26 -1.66 24.62
C LYS A 306 -9.48 -0.41 25.48
N LYS A 307 -10.70 0.16 25.45
CA LYS A 307 -11.23 1.06 26.46
C LYS A 307 -12.39 0.41 27.18
#